data_581b512ab8568ff5c1c347eae4ef6513
#
_entry.id   581b512ab8568ff5c1c347eae4ef6513
#
_cell.length_a   1.000
_cell.length_b   1.000
_cell.length_c   1.000
_cell.angle_alpha   90.00
_cell.angle_beta   90.00
_cell.angle_gamma   90.00
#
_symmetry.space_group_name_H-M   'P 1'
#
loop_
_entity.id
_entity.type
_entity.pdbx_description
1 polymer ?
#
loop_
_entity_poly.entity_id
_entity_poly.type
_entity_poly.pdbx_seq_one_letter_code
_entity_poly.pdbx_strand_id
1 'polypeptide(L)'
;SLGERVTMTCTASSTVSSGYLHWFQQKPGSSPKLWIYSTSNLASGVPGRFSGSGSKTSYSLTIGSMEAEDAATYYCHQYHR
;
A
#
# COMPACT_ATOMS: atom_id res chain seq x y z
N SER A 1 -10.14 -4.16 -13.01
CA SER A 1 -11.32 -3.51 -13.57
C SER A 1 -11.98 -2.61 -12.55
N LEU A 2 -12.68 -1.59 -13.02
CA LEU A 2 -13.39 -0.68 -12.13
C LEU A 2 -14.45 -1.44 -11.33
N GLY A 3 -14.57 -1.08 -10.05
CA GLY A 3 -15.53 -1.72 -9.18
C GLY A 3 -15.09 -3.04 -8.58
N GLU A 4 -13.95 -3.55 -9.00
CA GLU A 4 -13.47 -4.83 -8.50
C GLU A 4 -12.57 -4.64 -7.28
N ARG A 5 -12.49 -5.70 -6.48
CA ARG A 5 -11.56 -5.73 -5.35
C ARG A 5 -10.18 -6.11 -5.86
N VAL A 6 -9.20 -5.30 -5.54
CA VAL A 6 -7.82 -5.52 -5.97
C VAL A 6 -6.94 -5.69 -4.75
N THR A 7 -6.12 -6.74 -4.74
CA THR A 7 -5.17 -6.99 -3.66
C THR A 7 -3.77 -7.09 -4.23
N MET A 8 -2.86 -6.32 -3.64
CA MET A 8 -1.45 -6.35 -4.01
C MET A 8 -0.66 -6.86 -2.82
N THR A 9 0.35 -7.70 -3.10
CA THR A 9 1.14 -8.28 -2.03
C THR A 9 2.59 -7.83 -2.11
N CYS A 10 3.23 -7.80 -0.95
CA CYS A 10 4.65 -7.47 -0.82
C CYS A 10 5.27 -8.50 0.12
N THR A 11 6.32 -9.15 -0.35
CA THR A 11 7.02 -10.16 0.43
C THR A 11 8.41 -9.67 0.78
N ALA A 12 8.74 -9.71 2.07
CA ALA A 12 10.06 -9.30 2.54
C ALA A 12 10.97 -10.51 2.64
N SER A 13 12.27 -10.29 2.45
CA SER A 13 13.26 -11.36 2.56
C SER A 13 13.53 -11.74 4.01
N SER A 14 13.20 -10.86 4.95
CA SER A 14 13.35 -11.11 6.37
C SER A 14 12.22 -10.44 7.11
N THR A 15 12.04 -10.82 8.38
CA THR A 15 10.98 -10.25 9.19
C THR A 15 11.15 -8.75 9.35
N VAL A 16 10.07 -8.01 9.11
CA VAL A 16 10.04 -6.56 9.22
C VAL A 16 9.03 -6.20 10.31
N SER A 17 9.39 -5.24 11.16
CA SER A 17 8.44 -4.71 12.12
C SER A 17 7.33 -3.97 11.36
N SER A 18 6.08 -4.18 11.75
CA SER A 18 4.95 -3.57 11.03
C SER A 18 5.05 -2.05 10.97
N GLY A 19 5.70 -1.43 11.95
CA GLY A 19 5.89 0.02 11.95
C GLY A 19 6.86 0.52 10.89
N TYR A 20 7.58 -0.38 10.25
CA TYR A 20 8.59 -0.02 9.27
C TYR A 20 8.20 -0.40 7.84
N LEU A 21 6.95 -0.78 7.60
CA LEU A 21 6.50 -1.07 6.25
C LEU A 21 5.46 -0.06 5.83
N HIS A 22 5.71 0.56 4.67
CA HIS A 22 4.82 1.59 4.14
C HIS A 22 4.51 1.30 2.68
N TRP A 23 3.40 1.84 2.20
CA TRP A 23 3.01 1.76 0.80
C TRP A 23 2.99 3.16 0.21
N PHE A 24 3.50 3.29 -1.01
CA PHE A 24 3.52 4.54 -1.74
C PHE A 24 2.72 4.39 -3.03
N GLN A 25 2.04 5.46 -3.43
CA GLN A 25 1.34 5.51 -4.72
C GLN A 25 2.07 6.51 -5.62
N GLN A 26 2.34 6.10 -6.84
CA GLN A 26 2.96 6.98 -7.84
C GLN A 26 2.13 6.97 -9.11
N LYS A 27 1.72 8.15 -9.56
CA LYS A 27 1.04 8.31 -10.83
C LYS A 27 2.03 8.81 -11.87
N PRO A 28 1.79 8.54 -13.18
CA PRO A 28 2.70 8.99 -14.22
C PRO A 28 2.94 10.50 -14.12
N GLY A 29 4.21 10.89 -14.23
CA GLY A 29 4.60 12.28 -14.19
C GLY A 29 4.66 12.92 -12.81
N SER A 30 4.44 12.14 -11.75
CA SER A 30 4.43 12.65 -10.39
C SER A 30 5.39 11.87 -9.50
N SER A 31 5.77 12.49 -8.38
CA SER A 31 6.57 11.81 -7.37
C SER A 31 5.70 10.87 -6.55
N PRO A 32 6.29 9.80 -5.98
CA PRO A 32 5.53 8.90 -5.12
C PRO A 32 4.98 9.64 -3.90
N LYS A 33 3.78 9.26 -3.48
CA LYS A 33 3.15 9.81 -2.30
C LYS A 33 2.97 8.72 -1.28
N LEU A 34 3.15 9.06 0.00
CA LEU A 34 2.88 8.11 1.07
C LEU A 34 1.38 7.80 1.06
N TRP A 35 1.05 6.52 0.98
CA TRP A 35 -0.34 6.09 0.86
C TRP A 35 -0.81 5.35 2.10
N ILE A 36 -0.03 4.38 2.55
CA ILE A 36 -0.31 3.66 3.79
C ILE A 36 0.99 3.59 4.58
N TYR A 37 0.91 3.89 5.88
CA TYR A 37 2.09 3.83 6.73
C TYR A 37 1.86 2.88 7.90
N SER A 38 2.96 2.34 8.42
CA SER A 38 2.92 1.36 9.52
C SER A 38 1.95 0.22 9.21
N THR A 39 2.03 -0.29 7.98
CA THR A 39 1.30 -1.46 7.48
C THR A 39 -0.18 -1.21 7.21
N SER A 40 -0.91 -0.57 8.11
CA SER A 40 -2.36 -0.51 8.00
C SER A 40 -2.97 0.88 8.18
N ASN A 41 -2.17 1.92 8.40
CA ASN A 41 -2.69 3.26 8.64
C ASN A 41 -2.74 4.04 7.34
N LEU A 42 -3.90 4.58 7.00
CA LEU A 42 -4.06 5.38 5.79
C LEU A 42 -3.46 6.76 6.00
N ALA A 43 -2.73 7.25 5.01
CA ALA A 43 -2.19 8.60 5.05
C ALA A 43 -3.32 9.61 4.88
N SER A 44 -3.03 10.87 5.21
CA SER A 44 -4.03 11.93 5.10
C SER A 44 -4.54 12.04 3.66
N GLY A 45 -5.83 12.06 3.49
CA GLY A 45 -6.45 12.21 2.19
C GLY A 45 -6.66 10.92 1.41
N VAL A 46 -6.22 9.78 1.95
CA VAL A 46 -6.41 8.49 1.29
C VAL A 46 -7.83 8.01 1.51
N PRO A 47 -8.55 7.62 0.43
CA PRO A 47 -9.92 7.14 0.58
C PRO A 47 -10.01 5.89 1.44
N GLY A 48 -11.15 5.73 2.13
CA GLY A 48 -11.35 4.61 3.04
C GLY A 48 -11.49 3.26 2.36
N ARG A 49 -11.57 3.22 1.03
CA ARG A 49 -11.64 1.95 0.32
C ARG A 49 -10.29 1.23 0.28
N PHE A 50 -9.22 1.91 0.65
CA PHE A 50 -7.90 1.28 0.77
C PHE A 50 -7.72 0.67 2.14
N SER A 51 -6.99 -0.42 2.21
CA SER A 51 -6.63 -1.03 3.49
C SER A 51 -5.31 -1.75 3.34
N GLY A 52 -4.61 -1.88 4.44
CA GLY A 52 -3.34 -2.59 4.48
C GLY A 52 -3.33 -3.58 5.63
N SER A 53 -2.62 -4.68 5.45
CA SER A 53 -2.49 -5.69 6.48
C SER A 53 -1.23 -6.50 6.26
N GLY A 54 -0.92 -7.36 7.21
CA GLY A 54 0.21 -8.25 7.09
C GLY A 54 1.06 -8.28 8.33
N SER A 55 2.00 -9.20 8.35
CA SER A 55 2.94 -9.34 9.45
C SER A 55 4.14 -10.16 9.00
N LYS A 56 5.23 -10.04 9.75
CA LYS A 56 6.46 -10.79 9.51
C LYS A 56 7.00 -10.50 8.11
N THR A 57 6.83 -11.42 7.15
CA THR A 57 7.40 -11.24 5.81
C THR A 57 6.35 -11.05 4.72
N SER A 58 5.07 -11.12 5.07
CA SER A 58 4.00 -11.04 4.08
C SER A 58 3.06 -9.88 4.40
N TYR A 59 2.89 -8.97 3.44
CA TYR A 59 2.07 -7.78 3.61
C TYR A 59 1.21 -7.58 2.36
N SER A 60 0.07 -6.93 2.54
CA SER A 60 -0.83 -6.70 1.41
C SER A 60 -1.51 -5.34 1.51
N LEU A 61 -1.81 -4.79 0.33
CA LEU A 61 -2.63 -3.59 0.18
C LEU A 61 -3.86 -3.98 -0.61
N THR A 62 -5.03 -3.62 -0.12
CA THR A 62 -6.29 -3.99 -0.75
C THR A 62 -7.09 -2.74 -1.08
N ILE A 63 -7.65 -2.70 -2.29
CA ILE A 63 -8.62 -1.68 -2.70
C ILE A 63 -9.96 -2.39 -2.75
N GLY A 64 -10.90 -1.97 -1.91
CA GLY A 64 -12.18 -2.64 -1.82
C GLY A 64 -13.01 -2.55 -3.08
N SER A 65 -12.97 -1.38 -3.75
CA SER A 65 -13.67 -1.18 -5.01
C SER A 65 -12.84 -0.24 -5.85
N MET A 66 -12.23 -0.75 -6.90
CA MET A 66 -11.30 -0.01 -7.76
C MET A 66 -12.00 1.14 -8.48
N GLU A 67 -11.40 2.33 -8.39
CA GLU A 67 -11.87 3.52 -9.10
C GLU A 67 -10.85 3.90 -10.16
N ALA A 68 -11.29 4.69 -11.14
CA ALA A 68 -10.38 5.13 -12.20
C ALA A 68 -9.18 5.90 -11.65
N GLU A 69 -9.40 6.70 -10.62
CA GLU A 69 -8.33 7.49 -10.01
C GLU A 69 -7.31 6.65 -9.26
N ASP A 70 -7.61 5.38 -9.02
CA ASP A 70 -6.70 4.47 -8.32
C ASP A 70 -5.68 3.84 -9.25
N ALA A 71 -5.79 4.07 -10.55
CA ALA A 71 -4.83 3.54 -11.52
C ALA A 71 -3.48 4.23 -11.32
N ALA A 72 -2.52 3.50 -10.78
CA ALA A 72 -1.21 4.03 -10.43
C ALA A 72 -0.28 2.87 -10.14
N THR A 73 1.00 3.18 -9.93
CA THR A 73 1.95 2.20 -9.47
C THR A 73 2.03 2.28 -7.95
N TYR A 74 1.98 1.13 -7.30
CA TYR A 74 2.05 1.08 -5.84
C TYR A 74 3.33 0.37 -5.44
N TYR A 75 4.05 0.96 -4.47
CA TYR A 75 5.31 0.43 -3.98
C TYR A 75 5.21 0.13 -2.50
N CYS A 76 5.71 -1.02 -2.08
CA CYS A 76 5.92 -1.25 -0.67
C CYS A 76 7.36 -0.88 -0.34
N HIS A 77 7.55 -0.26 0.81
CA HIS A 77 8.87 0.17 1.25
C HIS A 77 9.10 -0.36 2.65
N GLN A 78 10.22 -1.02 2.83
CA GLN A 78 10.61 -1.58 4.11
C GLN A 78 11.73 -0.74 4.71
N TYR A 79 11.56 -0.44 5.99
CA TYR A 79 12.57 0.26 6.76
C TYR A 79 13.38 -0.77 7.53
N HIS A 80 14.68 -0.72 7.42
CA HIS A 80 15.57 -1.53 8.23
C HIS A 80 16.30 -0.63 9.21
N ARG A 81 16.35 -1.07 10.44
CA ARG A 81 17.04 -0.31 11.49
C ARG A 81 18.47 -0.73 11.61
#